data_043c2bdf8f5aca7f9b3e1ca90415d484
#
_entry.id   043c2bdf8f5aca7f9b3e1ca90415d484
#
_cell.length_a   1.000
_cell.length_b   1.000
_cell.length_c   1.000
_cell.angle_alpha   90.00
_cell.angle_beta   90.00
_cell.angle_gamma   90.00
#
_symmetry.space_group_name_H-M   'P 1'
#
loop_
_entity.id
_entity.type
_entity.pdbx_description
1 polymer ?
#
loop_
_entity_poly.entity_id
_entity_poly.type
_entity_poly.pdbx_seq_one_letter_code
_entity_poly.pdbx_strand_id
1 'polypeptide(L)'
;GARELRRVIDVADDSGHSSRVSAVYDAPPRQSFILALKDLREVWEISYADAPPYYGRVHDYRDEGPPPVDRFPVRRIALDDYLDDFFFDTEYKHLIGAARDGKNGQVINLLVGRKIAEVDLPGLPHLGSGITWPWHGTEVLATPNLEQPVVTVIDMHDWKTVKRIDTLGPGFFMRSHEATPYAWVDVFSGPNRDSVHVIDKSSLEIVRTLRPEPGRTAAHVEFTRDGRFALLSIWEDDGAVLVYDARTLEVVKRLPMDKPSGKYNVGNKIDRSRGTSH
;
A
#
# COMPACT_ATOMS: atom_id res chain seq x y z
N GLY A 1 11.30 -20.97 -16.30
CA GLY A 1 12.20 -20.24 -17.20
C GLY A 1 13.55 -19.97 -16.56
N ALA A 2 14.59 -19.77 -17.35
CA ALA A 2 15.90 -19.42 -16.83
C ALA A 2 15.83 -18.06 -16.11
N ARG A 3 16.43 -17.98 -14.91
CA ARG A 3 16.61 -16.72 -14.19
C ARG A 3 17.84 -16.03 -14.76
N GLU A 4 17.63 -14.96 -15.48
CA GLU A 4 18.68 -14.21 -16.13
C GLU A 4 18.52 -12.72 -15.82
N LEU A 5 19.65 -12.06 -15.51
CA LEU A 5 19.69 -10.61 -15.38
C LEU A 5 19.49 -9.99 -16.77
N ARG A 6 18.42 -9.22 -16.95
CA ARG A 6 18.08 -8.63 -18.24
C ARG A 6 18.64 -7.23 -18.42
N ARG A 7 18.59 -6.41 -17.38
CA ARG A 7 19.09 -5.03 -17.40
C ARG A 7 19.40 -4.54 -15.99
N VAL A 8 20.40 -3.69 -15.86
CA VAL A 8 20.66 -2.83 -14.71
C VAL A 8 20.33 -1.41 -15.13
N ILE A 9 19.59 -0.69 -14.31
CA ILE A 9 19.21 0.70 -14.57
C ILE A 9 19.73 1.53 -13.41
N ASP A 10 20.66 2.43 -13.70
CA ASP A 10 21.17 3.38 -12.72
C ASP A 10 20.10 4.45 -12.45
N VAL A 11 19.82 4.68 -11.16
CA VAL A 11 18.83 5.67 -10.74
C VAL A 11 19.57 6.98 -10.46
N ALA A 12 19.60 7.85 -11.46
CA ALA A 12 20.18 9.19 -11.36
C ALA A 12 19.37 10.19 -12.19
N ASP A 13 19.39 11.47 -11.78
CA ASP A 13 18.82 12.57 -12.55
C ASP A 13 19.75 12.99 -13.71
N ASP A 14 19.30 13.97 -14.50
CA ASP A 14 20.06 14.44 -15.67
C ASP A 14 21.35 15.19 -15.28
N SER A 15 21.50 15.59 -14.01
CA SER A 15 22.72 16.21 -13.46
C SER A 15 23.68 15.18 -12.84
N GLY A 16 23.29 13.90 -12.82
CA GLY A 16 24.09 12.81 -12.26
C GLY A 16 23.91 12.58 -10.77
N HIS A 17 22.93 13.22 -10.09
CA HIS A 17 22.60 12.90 -8.71
C HIS A 17 21.88 11.55 -8.66
N SER A 18 22.47 10.61 -7.96
CA SER A 18 21.89 9.28 -7.76
C SER A 18 20.82 9.29 -6.65
N SER A 19 19.90 8.35 -6.73
CA SER A 19 18.89 8.13 -5.70
C SER A 19 18.84 6.68 -5.27
N ARG A 20 18.59 6.50 -3.97
CA ARG A 20 18.14 5.20 -3.46
C ARG A 20 16.69 4.98 -3.86
N VAL A 21 16.34 3.73 -4.08
CA VAL A 21 14.95 3.32 -4.31
C VAL A 21 14.33 2.95 -2.96
N SER A 22 13.21 3.57 -2.61
CA SER A 22 12.51 3.31 -1.34
C SER A 22 11.47 2.20 -1.47
N ALA A 23 10.73 2.19 -2.57
CA ALA A 23 9.72 1.19 -2.87
C ALA A 23 9.68 0.86 -4.36
N VAL A 24 9.44 -0.40 -4.68
CA VAL A 24 9.20 -0.87 -6.06
C VAL A 24 7.98 -1.77 -6.04
N TYR A 25 6.96 -1.40 -6.79
CA TYR A 25 5.77 -2.22 -6.95
C TYR A 25 5.50 -2.55 -8.42
N ASP A 26 5.05 -3.78 -8.65
CA ASP A 26 4.57 -4.20 -9.96
C ASP A 26 3.19 -3.62 -10.24
N ALA A 27 3.00 -3.08 -11.42
CA ALA A 27 1.74 -2.61 -11.95
C ALA A 27 1.34 -3.44 -13.19
N PRO A 28 0.86 -4.68 -13.01
CA PRO A 28 0.65 -5.63 -14.11
C PRO A 28 -0.28 -5.13 -15.22
N PRO A 29 -1.39 -4.39 -14.95
CA PRO A 29 -2.22 -3.85 -16.03
C PRO A 29 -1.49 -2.83 -16.90
N ARG A 30 -0.43 -2.23 -16.38
CA ARG A 30 0.43 -1.28 -17.09
C ARG A 30 1.64 -1.95 -17.71
N GLN A 31 1.88 -3.21 -17.36
CA GLN A 31 3.11 -3.94 -17.69
C GLN A 31 4.37 -3.13 -17.32
N SER A 32 4.38 -2.60 -16.10
CA SER A 32 5.43 -1.70 -15.62
C SER A 32 5.75 -1.94 -14.15
N PHE A 33 7.00 -1.67 -13.77
CA PHE A 33 7.38 -1.44 -12.37
C PHE A 33 7.31 0.05 -12.09
N ILE A 34 6.80 0.42 -10.92
CA ILE A 34 6.77 1.80 -10.43
C ILE A 34 7.72 1.90 -9.24
N LEU A 35 8.57 2.92 -9.25
CA LEU A 35 9.62 3.15 -8.26
C LEU A 35 9.41 4.50 -7.58
N ALA A 36 9.41 4.50 -6.25
CA ALA A 36 9.55 5.72 -5.45
C ALA A 36 11.03 5.95 -5.14
N LEU A 37 11.48 7.20 -5.28
CA LEU A 37 12.88 7.58 -5.13
C LEU A 37 13.10 8.40 -3.87
N LYS A 38 14.05 7.95 -3.02
CA LYS A 38 14.34 8.60 -1.73
C LYS A 38 14.99 9.96 -1.84
N ASP A 39 15.83 10.15 -2.84
CA ASP A 39 16.74 11.29 -2.92
C ASP A 39 16.45 12.17 -4.14
N LEU A 40 15.43 11.80 -4.93
CA LEU A 40 14.92 12.57 -6.06
C LEU A 40 13.40 12.77 -5.91
N ARG A 41 12.90 13.93 -6.29
CA ARG A 41 11.46 14.23 -6.34
C ARG A 41 10.85 13.69 -7.62
N GLU A 42 10.94 12.38 -7.79
CA GLU A 42 10.44 11.68 -8.96
C GLU A 42 9.87 10.32 -8.60
N VAL A 43 8.91 9.89 -9.41
CA VAL A 43 8.49 8.50 -9.54
C VAL A 43 8.91 8.02 -10.92
N TRP A 44 9.51 6.85 -11.00
CA TRP A 44 9.87 6.24 -12.26
C TRP A 44 8.90 5.10 -12.60
N GLU A 45 8.48 5.07 -13.86
CA GLU A 45 7.75 3.96 -14.45
C GLU A 45 8.65 3.27 -15.47
N ILE A 46 8.95 1.99 -15.25
CA ILE A 46 9.79 1.17 -16.10
C ILE A 46 8.93 0.11 -16.77
N SER A 47 8.69 0.25 -18.08
CA SER A 47 7.88 -0.71 -18.80
C SER A 47 8.65 -2.00 -19.07
N TYR A 48 7.97 -3.14 -18.87
CA TYR A 48 8.46 -4.46 -19.29
C TYR A 48 7.59 -5.06 -20.41
N ALA A 49 6.72 -4.26 -21.03
CA ALA A 49 5.90 -4.69 -22.14
C ALA A 49 6.78 -5.14 -23.34
N ASP A 50 6.30 -6.12 -24.10
CA ASP A 50 6.97 -6.56 -25.32
C ASP A 50 6.96 -5.46 -26.40
N ALA A 51 5.90 -4.65 -26.43
CA ALA A 51 5.78 -3.42 -27.22
C ALA A 51 5.67 -2.23 -26.26
N PRO A 52 6.80 -1.72 -25.76
CA PRO A 52 6.77 -0.68 -24.73
C PRO A 52 6.25 0.64 -25.29
N PRO A 53 5.53 1.43 -24.46
CA PRO A 53 5.02 2.72 -24.87
C PRO A 53 6.15 3.70 -25.11
N TYR A 54 5.97 4.59 -26.07
CA TYR A 54 6.83 5.75 -26.26
C TYR A 54 6.39 6.87 -25.33
N TYR A 55 7.25 7.29 -24.40
CA TYR A 55 6.95 8.33 -23.41
C TYR A 55 7.37 9.76 -23.86
N GLY A 56 8.00 9.89 -25.03
CA GLY A 56 8.40 11.20 -25.57
C GLY A 56 7.22 11.97 -26.18
N ARG A 57 7.50 13.22 -26.59
CA ARG A 57 6.54 14.02 -27.33
C ARG A 57 6.67 13.71 -28.83
N VAL A 58 5.56 13.35 -29.46
CA VAL A 58 5.49 13.23 -30.91
C VAL A 58 5.06 14.61 -31.45
N HIS A 59 6.00 15.35 -32.00
CA HIS A 59 5.75 16.70 -32.54
C HIS A 59 5.41 16.72 -34.04
N ASP A 60 5.45 15.58 -34.70
CA ASP A 60 5.31 15.53 -36.14
C ASP A 60 4.07 14.75 -36.57
N TYR A 61 3.29 15.33 -37.47
CA TYR A 61 2.14 14.71 -38.13
C TYR A 61 2.57 13.86 -39.36
N ARG A 62 3.86 13.53 -39.46
CA ARG A 62 4.34 12.67 -40.54
C ARG A 62 4.01 11.21 -40.24
N ASP A 63 3.77 10.44 -41.29
CA ASP A 63 3.40 9.01 -41.24
C ASP A 63 4.46 8.08 -40.66
N GLU A 64 5.54 8.58 -40.09
CA GLU A 64 6.68 7.79 -39.63
C GLU A 64 6.50 7.14 -38.25
N GLY A 65 5.42 7.41 -37.55
CA GLY A 65 5.17 6.85 -36.22
C GLY A 65 6.23 7.25 -35.15
N PRO A 66 6.06 6.84 -33.88
CA PRO A 66 7.05 7.10 -32.85
C PRO A 66 8.36 6.31 -33.13
N PRO A 67 9.52 6.85 -32.77
CA PRO A 67 10.79 6.15 -32.94
C PRO A 67 10.80 4.83 -32.17
N PRO A 68 11.64 3.85 -32.58
CA PRO A 68 11.79 2.59 -31.86
C PRO A 68 12.15 2.85 -30.39
N VAL A 69 11.52 2.14 -29.49
CA VAL A 69 11.76 2.26 -28.05
C VAL A 69 12.62 1.10 -27.58
N ASP A 70 13.70 1.41 -26.86
CA ASP A 70 14.53 0.40 -26.23
C ASP A 70 13.72 -0.46 -25.25
N ARG A 71 14.21 -1.66 -24.99
CA ARG A 71 13.64 -2.54 -23.98
C ARG A 71 13.76 -1.90 -22.59
N PHE A 72 12.70 -1.94 -21.81
CA PHE A 72 12.61 -1.33 -20.48
C PHE A 72 12.81 0.20 -20.48
N PRO A 73 12.01 0.94 -21.25
CA PRO A 73 12.07 2.39 -21.22
C PRO A 73 11.65 2.91 -19.85
N VAL A 74 12.29 4.00 -19.44
CA VAL A 74 12.01 4.69 -18.18
C VAL A 74 11.22 5.95 -18.46
N ARG A 75 10.06 6.07 -17.84
CA ARG A 75 9.30 7.32 -17.75
C ARG A 75 9.56 7.95 -16.41
N ARG A 76 10.05 9.16 -16.40
CA ARG A 76 10.29 9.95 -15.19
C ARG A 76 9.14 10.91 -14.97
N ILE A 77 8.54 10.87 -13.79
CA ILE A 77 7.40 11.71 -13.40
C ILE A 77 7.88 12.61 -12.27
N ALA A 78 7.98 13.91 -12.54
CA ALA A 78 8.38 14.89 -11.56
C ALA A 78 7.31 15.08 -10.48
N LEU A 79 7.75 15.26 -9.25
CA LEU A 79 6.92 15.45 -8.06
C LEU A 79 7.27 16.77 -7.37
N ASP A 80 6.35 17.25 -6.52
CA ASP A 80 6.61 18.43 -5.69
C ASP A 80 7.45 18.10 -4.46
N ASP A 81 7.38 16.83 -3.99
CA ASP A 81 8.12 16.35 -2.82
C ASP A 81 8.55 14.90 -2.99
N TYR A 82 9.37 14.40 -2.07
CA TYR A 82 9.83 13.01 -2.07
C TYR A 82 8.69 12.04 -1.77
N LEU A 83 8.88 10.77 -2.17
CA LEU A 83 8.03 9.65 -1.75
C LEU A 83 8.87 8.57 -1.10
N ASP A 84 8.44 8.08 0.07
CA ASP A 84 9.03 6.91 0.71
C ASP A 84 8.21 5.64 0.46
N ASP A 85 6.89 5.78 0.35
CA ASP A 85 5.97 4.66 0.11
C ASP A 85 4.72 5.15 -0.65
N PHE A 86 4.05 4.23 -1.31
CA PHE A 86 2.86 4.56 -2.09
C PHE A 86 1.90 3.39 -2.24
N PHE A 87 0.69 3.71 -2.66
CA PHE A 87 -0.40 2.78 -2.92
C PHE A 87 -1.03 3.08 -4.28
N PHE A 88 -1.46 2.04 -5.01
CA PHE A 88 -2.23 2.20 -6.25
C PHE A 88 -3.74 2.22 -6.00
N ASP A 89 -4.47 2.92 -6.86
CA ASP A 89 -5.89 2.64 -7.01
C ASP A 89 -6.09 1.26 -7.65
N THR A 90 -7.32 0.73 -7.56
CA THR A 90 -7.66 -0.62 -8.07
C THR A 90 -7.52 -0.76 -9.58
N GLU A 91 -7.46 0.37 -10.32
CA GLU A 91 -7.28 0.40 -11.77
C GLU A 91 -5.84 0.69 -12.21
N TYR A 92 -4.92 0.94 -11.26
CA TYR A 92 -3.52 1.35 -11.54
C TYR A 92 -3.41 2.60 -12.42
N LYS A 93 -4.39 3.49 -12.34
CA LYS A 93 -4.40 4.80 -12.99
C LYS A 93 -3.78 5.89 -12.14
N HIS A 94 -3.91 5.74 -10.82
CA HIS A 94 -3.39 6.67 -9.84
C HIS A 94 -2.51 5.94 -8.82
N LEU A 95 -1.53 6.65 -8.31
CA LEU A 95 -0.89 6.30 -7.07
C LEU A 95 -1.03 7.46 -6.07
N ILE A 96 -1.14 7.12 -4.81
CA ILE A 96 -1.02 8.04 -3.69
C ILE A 96 0.26 7.71 -2.95
N GLY A 97 1.12 8.68 -2.72
CA GLY A 97 2.38 8.53 -2.04
C GLY A 97 2.54 9.57 -0.93
N ALA A 98 3.24 9.21 0.13
CA ALA A 98 3.50 10.08 1.26
C ALA A 98 4.87 10.77 1.12
N ALA A 99 4.91 12.05 1.47
CA ALA A 99 6.15 12.79 1.60
C ALA A 99 6.95 12.32 2.82
N ARG A 100 8.27 12.28 2.68
CA ARG A 100 9.20 11.85 3.74
C ARG A 100 9.08 12.66 5.02
N ASP A 101 8.83 13.94 4.90
CA ASP A 101 8.72 14.85 6.04
C ASP A 101 7.34 14.81 6.72
N GLY A 102 6.47 13.96 6.22
CA GLY A 102 5.15 13.71 6.80
C GLY A 102 4.17 14.87 6.72
N LYS A 103 4.35 15.81 5.78
CA LYS A 103 3.42 16.95 5.64
C LYS A 103 2.15 16.59 4.90
N ASN A 104 2.29 16.07 3.68
CA ASN A 104 1.15 15.76 2.83
C ASN A 104 1.41 14.53 1.96
N GLY A 105 0.32 13.82 1.61
CA GLY A 105 0.32 12.84 0.54
C GLY A 105 0.18 13.52 -0.83
N GLN A 106 0.74 12.92 -1.86
CA GLN A 106 0.63 13.35 -3.24
C GLN A 106 -0.11 12.30 -4.06
N VAL A 107 -1.05 12.72 -4.87
CA VAL A 107 -1.75 11.85 -5.83
C VAL A 107 -1.22 12.11 -7.22
N ILE A 108 -0.72 11.06 -7.85
CA ILE A 108 -0.14 11.10 -9.18
C ILE A 108 -1.04 10.32 -10.14
N ASN A 109 -1.44 10.98 -11.22
CA ASN A 109 -2.11 10.30 -12.33
C ASN A 109 -1.06 9.71 -13.26
N LEU A 110 -0.99 8.39 -13.30
CA LEU A 110 -0.01 7.64 -14.10
C LEU A 110 -0.28 7.68 -15.61
N LEU A 111 -1.52 8.00 -16.04
CA LEU A 111 -1.81 8.12 -17.47
C LEU A 111 -1.16 9.37 -18.05
N VAL A 112 -1.34 10.50 -17.39
CA VAL A 112 -0.77 11.79 -17.83
C VAL A 112 0.60 12.09 -17.23
N GLY A 113 1.04 11.33 -16.22
CA GLY A 113 2.36 11.46 -15.61
C GLY A 113 2.55 12.78 -14.85
N ARG A 114 1.62 13.12 -13.97
CA ARG A 114 1.71 14.33 -13.14
C ARG A 114 0.91 14.20 -11.86
N LYS A 115 1.31 14.99 -10.86
CA LYS A 115 0.52 15.22 -9.64
C LYS A 115 -0.82 15.88 -10.02
N ILE A 116 -1.90 15.40 -9.40
CA ILE A 116 -3.27 15.91 -9.60
C ILE A 116 -3.92 16.40 -8.31
N ALA A 117 -3.48 15.93 -7.14
CA ALA A 117 -4.02 16.32 -5.85
C ALA A 117 -2.99 16.22 -4.73
N GLU A 118 -3.29 16.89 -3.63
CA GLU A 118 -2.67 16.69 -2.32
C GLU A 118 -3.70 16.13 -1.35
N VAL A 119 -3.22 15.30 -0.43
CA VAL A 119 -4.04 14.74 0.64
C VAL A 119 -3.37 15.07 1.97
N ASP A 120 -4.15 15.55 2.92
CA ASP A 120 -3.69 15.81 4.27
C ASP A 120 -3.40 14.48 4.99
N LEU A 121 -2.14 14.07 4.95
CA LEU A 121 -1.58 12.85 5.55
C LEU A 121 -0.40 13.23 6.45
N PRO A 122 -0.68 13.73 7.66
CA PRO A 122 0.38 14.10 8.60
C PRO A 122 1.11 12.87 9.15
N GLY A 123 2.32 13.07 9.63
CA GLY A 123 3.16 12.01 10.16
C GLY A 123 3.75 11.13 9.05
N LEU A 124 3.89 9.84 9.32
CA LEU A 124 4.41 8.86 8.37
C LEU A 124 3.32 7.80 8.07
N PRO A 125 2.39 8.07 7.14
CA PRO A 125 1.40 7.08 6.74
C PRO A 125 2.09 5.88 6.08
N HIS A 126 1.66 4.66 6.47
CA HIS A 126 2.18 3.43 5.88
C HIS A 126 1.28 2.99 4.71
N LEU A 127 1.44 3.66 3.59
CA LEU A 127 0.59 3.48 2.41
C LEU A 127 0.70 2.07 1.81
N GLY A 128 1.87 1.45 1.84
CA GLY A 128 2.04 0.06 1.42
C GLY A 128 1.21 -0.97 2.21
N SER A 129 0.70 -0.58 3.38
CA SER A 129 -0.30 -1.35 4.15
C SER A 129 -1.71 -0.79 4.02
N GLY A 130 -1.94 0.19 3.14
CA GLY A 130 -3.26 0.72 2.84
C GLY A 130 -4.19 -0.33 2.26
N ILE A 131 -5.49 -0.13 2.45
CA ILE A 131 -6.53 -0.99 1.92
C ILE A 131 -7.67 -0.14 1.36
N THR A 132 -8.39 -0.68 0.38
CA THR A 132 -9.53 0.00 -0.24
C THR A 132 -10.81 -0.80 -0.10
N TRP A 133 -11.94 -0.11 -0.05
CA TRP A 133 -13.27 -0.73 -0.13
C TRP A 133 -14.32 0.27 -0.63
N PRO A 134 -15.45 -0.23 -1.19
CA PRO A 134 -16.60 0.61 -1.53
C PRO A 134 -17.26 1.20 -0.27
N TRP A 135 -17.52 2.51 -0.28
CA TRP A 135 -18.14 3.23 0.82
C TRP A 135 -19.07 4.34 0.32
N HIS A 136 -20.37 4.27 0.66
CA HIS A 136 -21.40 5.27 0.29
C HIS A 136 -21.39 5.71 -1.19
N GLY A 137 -21.14 4.77 -2.10
CA GLY A 137 -21.16 5.03 -3.55
C GLY A 137 -19.85 5.52 -4.15
N THR A 138 -18.81 5.67 -3.31
CA THR A 138 -17.43 5.92 -3.73
C THR A 138 -16.51 4.76 -3.32
N GLU A 139 -15.24 4.85 -3.60
CA GLU A 139 -14.19 3.98 -3.06
C GLU A 139 -13.33 4.77 -2.08
N VAL A 140 -13.03 4.20 -0.93
CA VAL A 140 -12.13 4.81 0.04
C VAL A 140 -10.85 4.00 0.18
N LEU A 141 -9.76 4.72 0.47
CA LEU A 141 -8.48 4.19 0.92
C LEU A 141 -8.33 4.48 2.41
N ALA A 142 -7.99 3.48 3.20
CA ALA A 142 -7.58 3.67 4.59
C ALA A 142 -6.12 3.28 4.77
N THR A 143 -5.38 4.09 5.51
CA THR A 143 -3.95 3.86 5.80
C THR A 143 -3.65 4.07 7.27
N PRO A 144 -2.88 3.15 7.92
CA PRO A 144 -2.35 3.37 9.25
C PRO A 144 -1.19 4.38 9.20
N ASN A 145 -0.73 4.81 10.36
CA ASN A 145 0.37 5.75 10.51
C ASN A 145 1.44 5.20 11.45
N LEU A 146 2.70 5.31 11.06
CA LEU A 146 3.86 4.77 11.81
C LEU A 146 4.32 5.68 12.96
N GLU A 147 3.92 6.94 12.94
CA GLU A 147 4.30 7.94 13.95
C GLU A 147 3.13 8.40 14.81
N GLN A 148 1.94 8.45 14.24
CA GLN A 148 0.75 8.95 14.92
C GLN A 148 -0.27 7.82 15.21
N PRO A 149 -1.00 7.91 16.33
CA PRO A 149 -2.02 6.93 16.68
C PRO A 149 -3.31 7.16 15.88
N VAL A 150 -3.26 7.01 14.57
CA VAL A 150 -4.39 7.33 13.69
C VAL A 150 -4.42 6.43 12.45
N VAL A 151 -5.63 6.09 12.03
CA VAL A 151 -5.93 5.60 10.68
C VAL A 151 -6.63 6.73 9.93
N THR A 152 -6.12 7.08 8.75
CA THR A 152 -6.73 8.08 7.87
C THR A 152 -7.50 7.38 6.76
N VAL A 153 -8.76 7.77 6.57
CA VAL A 153 -9.63 7.29 5.50
C VAL A 153 -9.85 8.40 4.49
N ILE A 154 -9.61 8.10 3.22
CA ILE A 154 -9.57 9.07 2.11
C ILE A 154 -10.57 8.63 1.05
N ASP A 155 -11.41 9.54 0.58
CA ASP A 155 -12.23 9.32 -0.61
C ASP A 155 -11.33 9.36 -1.86
N MET A 156 -11.35 8.30 -2.66
CA MET A 156 -10.50 8.18 -3.84
C MET A 156 -11.09 8.86 -5.09
N HIS A 157 -12.30 9.42 -4.99
CA HIS A 157 -12.88 10.19 -6.09
C HIS A 157 -12.37 11.64 -6.09
N ASP A 158 -12.39 12.30 -4.93
CA ASP A 158 -11.97 13.70 -4.79
C ASP A 158 -10.68 13.89 -3.96
N TRP A 159 -10.10 12.79 -3.47
CA TRP A 159 -8.84 12.74 -2.71
C TRP A 159 -8.88 13.52 -1.39
N LYS A 160 -10.05 13.54 -0.75
CA LYS A 160 -10.21 14.19 0.55
C LYS A 160 -10.27 13.21 1.70
N THR A 161 -9.72 13.61 2.82
CA THR A 161 -9.90 12.87 4.08
C THR A 161 -11.36 12.93 4.51
N VAL A 162 -12.01 11.76 4.61
CA VAL A 162 -13.40 11.63 5.09
C VAL A 162 -13.45 11.32 6.57
N LYS A 163 -12.44 10.64 7.11
CA LYS A 163 -12.38 10.28 8.53
C LYS A 163 -10.93 10.13 9.00
N ARG A 164 -10.69 10.55 10.24
CA ARG A 164 -9.54 10.12 11.03
C ARG A 164 -10.05 9.32 12.21
N ILE A 165 -9.50 8.14 12.40
CA ILE A 165 -9.89 7.18 13.42
C ILE A 165 -8.74 7.11 14.42
N ASP A 166 -8.94 7.63 15.63
CA ASP A 166 -7.94 7.57 16.68
C ASP A 166 -7.72 6.13 17.14
N THR A 167 -6.45 5.74 17.28
CA THR A 167 -6.03 4.41 17.70
C THR A 167 -5.27 4.47 19.02
N LEU A 168 -4.99 3.32 19.64
CA LEU A 168 -4.24 3.25 20.91
C LEU A 168 -2.73 3.44 20.76
N GLY A 169 -2.25 3.60 19.54
CA GLY A 169 -0.85 3.82 19.20
C GLY A 169 -0.63 3.70 17.69
N PRO A 170 0.57 4.02 17.20
CA PRO A 170 0.92 3.89 15.79
C PRO A 170 0.69 2.48 15.25
N GLY A 171 0.07 2.38 14.08
CA GLY A 171 -0.22 1.12 13.39
C GLY A 171 0.75 0.87 12.24
N PHE A 172 1.04 -0.39 11.97
CA PHE A 172 1.91 -0.80 10.86
C PHE A 172 1.13 -1.55 9.78
N PHE A 173 0.37 -2.57 10.17
CA PHE A 173 -0.34 -3.43 9.24
C PHE A 173 -1.84 -3.25 9.34
N MET A 174 -2.45 -2.94 8.21
CA MET A 174 -3.90 -2.89 8.06
C MET A 174 -4.34 -3.90 7.02
N ARG A 175 -5.38 -4.66 7.29
CA ARG A 175 -5.93 -5.67 6.38
C ARG A 175 -7.44 -5.73 6.46
N SER A 176 -8.04 -6.11 5.36
CA SER A 176 -9.45 -6.46 5.26
C SER A 176 -9.65 -7.55 4.21
N HIS A 177 -10.87 -7.95 4.00
CA HIS A 177 -11.31 -8.81 2.92
C HIS A 177 -12.70 -8.38 2.45
N GLU A 178 -13.03 -8.60 1.19
CA GLU A 178 -14.34 -8.23 0.64
C GLU A 178 -15.52 -8.97 1.32
N ALA A 179 -15.26 -10.19 1.79
CA ALA A 179 -16.27 -11.03 2.46
C ALA A 179 -16.50 -10.66 3.95
N THR A 180 -15.77 -9.68 4.50
CA THR A 180 -15.96 -9.23 5.89
C THR A 180 -16.39 -7.76 5.95
N PRO A 181 -17.28 -7.37 6.89
CA PRO A 181 -17.60 -5.96 7.10
C PRO A 181 -16.50 -5.18 7.83
N TYR A 182 -15.41 -5.85 8.21
CA TYR A 182 -14.39 -5.29 9.08
C TYR A 182 -13.05 -5.08 8.38
N ALA A 183 -12.37 -4.01 8.79
CA ALA A 183 -10.95 -3.79 8.56
C ALA A 183 -10.21 -3.92 9.90
N TRP A 184 -9.04 -4.53 9.89
CA TRP A 184 -8.22 -4.76 11.07
C TRP A 184 -6.92 -3.97 10.98
N VAL A 185 -6.53 -3.33 12.07
CA VAL A 185 -5.25 -2.59 12.16
C VAL A 185 -4.59 -2.90 13.50
N ASP A 186 -3.30 -3.20 13.46
CA ASP A 186 -2.52 -3.40 14.67
C ASP A 186 -2.14 -2.08 15.36
N VAL A 187 -1.76 -2.18 16.63
CA VAL A 187 -1.03 -1.14 17.36
C VAL A 187 0.40 -1.63 17.48
N PHE A 188 1.22 -1.32 16.47
CA PHE A 188 2.53 -1.94 16.31
C PHE A 188 3.56 -1.49 17.35
N SER A 189 3.44 -0.27 17.85
CA SER A 189 4.42 0.30 18.78
C SER A 189 3.79 0.93 20.01
N GLY A 190 4.59 1.07 21.05
CA GLY A 190 4.17 1.69 22.31
C GLY A 190 3.59 0.68 23.33
N PRO A 191 2.96 1.20 24.40
CA PRO A 191 2.50 0.37 25.54
C PRO A 191 1.31 -0.53 25.19
N ASN A 192 0.58 -0.24 24.11
CA ASN A 192 -0.58 -0.98 23.66
C ASN A 192 -0.28 -1.93 22.47
N ARG A 193 0.98 -2.30 22.24
CA ARG A 193 1.37 -3.17 21.12
C ARG A 193 0.73 -4.58 21.15
N ASP A 194 0.05 -4.90 22.24
CA ASP A 194 -0.74 -6.12 22.40
C ASP A 194 -2.19 -5.99 21.88
N SER A 195 -2.51 -4.88 21.24
CA SER A 195 -3.86 -4.54 20.80
C SER A 195 -3.98 -4.53 19.28
N VAL A 196 -5.16 -4.93 18.80
CA VAL A 196 -5.57 -4.83 17.39
C VAL A 196 -6.97 -4.24 17.35
N HIS A 197 -7.16 -3.19 16.57
CA HIS A 197 -8.47 -2.58 16.36
C HIS A 197 -9.20 -3.25 15.22
N VAL A 198 -10.49 -3.44 15.40
CA VAL A 198 -11.43 -3.88 14.37
C VAL A 198 -12.36 -2.71 14.07
N ILE A 199 -12.30 -2.24 12.82
CA ILE A 199 -13.04 -1.09 12.31
C ILE A 199 -14.17 -1.61 11.44
N ASP A 200 -15.39 -1.14 11.68
CA ASP A 200 -16.51 -1.38 10.77
C ASP A 200 -16.36 -0.51 9.52
N LYS A 201 -16.36 -1.13 8.35
CA LYS A 201 -16.13 -0.46 7.06
C LYS A 201 -17.25 0.49 6.65
N SER A 202 -18.45 0.34 7.18
CA SER A 202 -19.59 1.19 6.85
C SER A 202 -19.64 2.46 7.69
N SER A 203 -19.45 2.32 9.00
CA SER A 203 -19.50 3.44 9.95
C SER A 203 -18.14 4.15 10.12
N LEU A 204 -17.04 3.50 9.74
CA LEU A 204 -15.68 3.96 9.98
C LEU A 204 -15.38 4.16 11.47
N GLU A 205 -15.93 3.28 12.32
CA GLU A 205 -15.76 3.33 13.78
C GLU A 205 -15.03 2.06 14.26
N ILE A 206 -14.22 2.18 15.30
CA ILE A 206 -13.67 1.01 16.01
C ILE A 206 -14.81 0.35 16.77
N VAL A 207 -15.19 -0.84 16.34
CA VAL A 207 -16.26 -1.63 16.98
C VAL A 207 -15.72 -2.60 18.03
N ARG A 208 -14.44 -2.94 17.94
CA ARG A 208 -13.79 -3.80 18.93
C ARG A 208 -12.28 -3.54 18.97
N THR A 209 -11.70 -3.61 20.16
CA THR A 209 -10.26 -3.68 20.37
C THR A 209 -9.95 -5.05 20.97
N LEU A 210 -9.17 -5.85 20.27
CA LEU A 210 -8.75 -7.17 20.69
C LEU A 210 -7.43 -7.06 21.45
N ARG A 211 -7.30 -7.78 22.55
CA ARG A 211 -6.05 -7.99 23.32
C ARG A 211 -5.85 -9.48 23.53
N PRO A 212 -5.40 -10.20 22.50
CA PRO A 212 -5.38 -11.65 22.54
C PRO A 212 -4.44 -12.22 23.60
N GLU A 213 -3.26 -11.65 23.78
CA GLU A 213 -2.26 -12.05 24.75
C GLU A 213 -1.65 -10.78 25.38
N PRO A 214 -2.16 -10.31 26.53
CA PRO A 214 -1.73 -9.04 27.12
C PRO A 214 -0.20 -8.95 27.34
N GLY A 215 0.38 -7.81 26.95
CA GLY A 215 1.80 -7.52 27.05
C GLY A 215 2.66 -8.11 25.91
N ARG A 216 2.07 -8.89 25.01
CA ARG A 216 2.76 -9.52 23.87
C ARG A 216 2.36 -8.83 22.56
N THR A 217 3.32 -8.63 21.68
CA THR A 217 3.09 -7.93 20.42
C THR A 217 2.10 -8.67 19.54
N ALA A 218 0.95 -8.06 19.27
CA ALA A 218 -0.08 -8.58 18.37
C ALA A 218 -0.06 -7.79 17.05
N ALA A 219 0.39 -8.40 15.97
CA ALA A 219 0.62 -7.67 14.72
C ALA A 219 0.37 -8.52 13.47
N HIS A 220 0.35 -7.82 12.34
CA HIS A 220 0.29 -8.41 11.01
C HIS A 220 -0.89 -9.35 10.80
N VAL A 221 -2.07 -8.77 10.67
CA VAL A 221 -3.28 -9.50 10.28
C VAL A 221 -3.20 -9.89 8.81
N GLU A 222 -3.67 -11.09 8.48
CA GLU A 222 -3.91 -11.52 7.11
C GLU A 222 -5.17 -12.38 7.05
N PHE A 223 -5.84 -12.44 5.91
CA PHE A 223 -7.07 -13.21 5.73
C PHE A 223 -6.83 -14.46 4.89
N THR A 224 -7.61 -15.50 5.14
CA THR A 224 -7.73 -16.63 4.21
C THR A 224 -8.35 -16.16 2.90
N ARG A 225 -8.10 -16.91 1.81
CA ARG A 225 -8.59 -16.56 0.47
C ARG A 225 -10.10 -16.32 0.40
N ASP A 226 -10.87 -17.03 1.21
CA ASP A 226 -12.34 -16.91 1.29
C ASP A 226 -12.81 -15.84 2.29
N GLY A 227 -11.88 -15.16 2.98
CA GLY A 227 -12.16 -14.16 3.99
C GLY A 227 -12.80 -14.69 5.28
N ARG A 228 -12.93 -16.02 5.43
CA ARG A 228 -13.59 -16.64 6.58
C ARG A 228 -12.78 -16.49 7.86
N PHE A 229 -11.46 -16.56 7.75
CA PHE A 229 -10.58 -16.47 8.90
C PHE A 229 -9.59 -15.32 8.77
N ALA A 230 -9.35 -14.65 9.90
CA ALA A 230 -8.26 -13.70 10.06
C ALA A 230 -7.13 -14.36 10.87
N LEU A 231 -5.90 -14.20 10.40
CA LEU A 231 -4.70 -14.77 10.98
C LEU A 231 -3.89 -13.64 11.62
N LEU A 232 -3.75 -13.65 12.94
CA LEU A 232 -3.03 -12.64 13.71
C LEU A 232 -1.78 -13.24 14.32
N SER A 233 -0.62 -12.59 14.17
CA SER A 233 0.61 -13.00 14.80
C SER A 233 0.72 -12.49 16.24
N ILE A 234 1.09 -13.37 17.16
CA ILE A 234 1.75 -13.00 18.42
C ILE A 234 3.25 -13.02 18.13
N TRP A 235 3.82 -11.87 17.91
CA TRP A 235 5.18 -11.70 17.35
C TRP A 235 6.25 -11.74 18.46
N GLU A 236 6.37 -12.88 19.08
CA GLU A 236 7.32 -13.16 20.18
C GLU A 236 8.06 -14.49 19.92
N ASP A 237 9.19 -14.74 20.59
CA ASP A 237 9.99 -15.97 20.40
C ASP A 237 9.18 -17.25 20.69
N ASP A 238 8.32 -17.22 21.70
CA ASP A 238 7.35 -18.27 22.02
C ASP A 238 5.94 -17.93 21.52
N GLY A 239 5.86 -17.32 20.35
CA GLY A 239 4.67 -16.74 19.78
C GLY A 239 3.65 -17.74 19.26
N ALA A 240 2.75 -17.23 18.43
CA ALA A 240 1.72 -18.03 17.80
C ALA A 240 1.12 -17.31 16.59
N VAL A 241 0.47 -18.05 15.71
CA VAL A 241 -0.55 -17.52 14.83
C VAL A 241 -1.92 -17.83 15.44
N LEU A 242 -2.68 -16.80 15.75
CA LEU A 242 -4.06 -16.91 16.19
C LEU A 242 -4.99 -16.88 14.97
N VAL A 243 -5.88 -17.84 14.91
CA VAL A 243 -6.91 -17.92 13.86
C VAL A 243 -8.21 -17.44 14.46
N TYR A 244 -8.73 -16.34 13.91
CA TYR A 244 -10.03 -15.80 14.27
C TYR A 244 -11.07 -16.14 13.21
N ASP A 245 -12.29 -16.43 13.61
CA ASP A 245 -13.41 -16.29 12.72
C ASP A 245 -13.61 -14.80 12.42
N ALA A 246 -13.51 -14.42 11.15
CA ALA A 246 -13.49 -13.00 10.73
C ALA A 246 -14.84 -12.29 10.92
N ARG A 247 -15.92 -13.03 11.18
CA ARG A 247 -17.25 -12.50 11.39
C ARG A 247 -17.61 -12.36 12.86
N THR A 248 -17.33 -13.41 13.66
CA THR A 248 -17.64 -13.40 15.09
C THR A 248 -16.56 -12.74 15.94
N LEU A 249 -15.35 -12.57 15.38
CA LEU A 249 -14.17 -12.04 16.05
C LEU A 249 -13.72 -12.90 17.25
N GLU A 250 -14.02 -14.19 17.21
CA GLU A 250 -13.62 -15.15 18.21
C GLU A 250 -12.42 -15.98 17.75
N VAL A 251 -11.51 -16.29 18.69
CA VAL A 251 -10.36 -17.17 18.39
C VAL A 251 -10.87 -18.60 18.24
N VAL A 252 -10.63 -19.19 17.07
CA VAL A 252 -11.00 -20.58 16.77
C VAL A 252 -9.81 -21.53 16.88
N LYS A 253 -8.58 -21.00 16.77
CA LYS A 253 -7.37 -21.82 16.90
C LYS A 253 -6.16 -20.97 17.29
N ARG A 254 -5.26 -21.57 18.06
CA ARG A 254 -3.91 -21.05 18.33
C ARG A 254 -2.88 -22.03 17.78
N LEU A 255 -1.99 -21.56 16.94
CA LEU A 255 -0.90 -22.35 16.34
C LEU A 255 0.42 -21.83 16.90
N PRO A 256 1.06 -22.56 17.83
CA PRO A 256 2.37 -22.17 18.38
C PRO A 256 3.40 -22.02 17.26
N MET A 257 4.17 -20.93 17.30
CA MET A 257 5.19 -20.63 16.30
C MET A 257 6.16 -19.59 16.86
N ASP A 258 7.44 -19.81 16.67
CA ASP A 258 8.46 -18.84 17.05
C ASP A 258 8.42 -17.64 16.09
N LYS A 259 8.32 -16.44 16.64
CA LYS A 259 8.36 -15.15 15.92
C LYS A 259 7.61 -15.16 14.58
N PRO A 260 6.32 -15.50 14.55
CA PRO A 260 5.57 -15.47 13.29
C PRO A 260 5.49 -14.05 12.76
N SER A 261 6.43 -13.65 11.92
CA SER A 261 6.47 -12.36 11.28
C SER A 261 5.49 -12.29 10.08
N GLY A 262 5.86 -11.71 8.96
CA GLY A 262 4.98 -11.52 7.82
C GLY A 262 4.25 -12.78 7.32
N LYS A 263 2.95 -12.66 7.16
CA LYS A 263 2.07 -13.61 6.48
C LYS A 263 1.50 -12.94 5.24
N TYR A 264 1.45 -13.63 4.12
CA TYR A 264 0.97 -13.08 2.88
C TYR A 264 0.00 -14.04 2.21
N ASN A 265 -1.18 -13.54 1.88
CA ASN A 265 -2.14 -14.29 1.09
C ASN A 265 -1.81 -14.12 -0.39
N VAL A 266 -1.29 -15.18 -1.00
CA VAL A 266 -0.94 -15.19 -2.43
C VAL A 266 -2.18 -14.98 -3.30
N GLY A 267 -3.34 -15.50 -2.91
CA GLY A 267 -4.61 -15.30 -3.61
C GLY A 267 -4.97 -13.82 -3.71
N ASN A 268 -4.93 -13.09 -2.63
CA ASN A 268 -5.23 -11.65 -2.61
C ASN A 268 -4.29 -10.84 -3.51
N LYS A 269 -3.00 -11.20 -3.53
CA LYS A 269 -2.02 -10.54 -4.41
C LYS A 269 -2.26 -10.81 -5.89
N ILE A 270 -2.74 -12.00 -6.23
CA ILE A 270 -2.99 -12.40 -7.61
C ILE A 270 -4.37 -11.95 -8.08
N ASP A 271 -5.40 -12.20 -7.26
CA ASP A 271 -6.81 -11.99 -7.61
C ASP A 271 -7.27 -10.55 -7.34
N ARG A 272 -6.47 -9.75 -6.63
CA ARG A 272 -6.72 -8.34 -6.31
C ARG A 272 -8.08 -8.13 -5.64
N SER A 273 -8.36 -8.87 -4.60
CA SER A 273 -9.58 -8.70 -3.81
C SER A 273 -9.67 -7.28 -3.26
N ARG A 274 -10.83 -6.66 -3.39
CA ARG A 274 -11.11 -5.34 -2.80
C ARG A 274 -11.02 -5.39 -1.29
N GLY A 275 -10.49 -4.32 -0.69
CA GLY A 275 -10.33 -4.25 0.76
C GLY A 275 -9.11 -5.00 1.30
N THR A 276 -8.20 -5.41 0.43
CA THR A 276 -6.89 -5.96 0.78
C THR A 276 -5.78 -5.04 0.34
N SER A 277 -4.64 -5.08 1.04
CA SER A 277 -3.45 -4.36 0.62
C SER A 277 -2.68 -5.14 -0.45
N HIS A 278 -1.74 -4.47 -1.10
CA HIS A 278 -0.84 -5.09 -2.07
C HIS A 278 0.08 -6.14 -1.49
#